data_41ce6083ecc3bf7cf088059371def76b
#
_entry.id   41ce6083ecc3bf7cf088059371def76b
#
_cell.length_a   1.000
_cell.length_b   1.000
_cell.length_c   1.000
_cell.angle_alpha   90.00
_cell.angle_beta   90.00
_cell.angle_gamma   90.00
#
_symmetry.space_group_name_H-M   'P 1'
#
loop_
_entity.id
_entity.type
_entity.pdbx_description
1 polymer ?
#
loop_
_entity_poly.entity_id
_entity_poly.type
_entity_poly.pdbx_seq_one_letter_code
_entity_poly.pdbx_strand_id
1 'polypeptide(L)'
;MRVTISQVEADGKIILQESAGLAIVTIQRPRLKNAITSGMWRELAEIGRLIPENPKTRVVILRGSKDQFCSGSDLKEFSQMSINEAHEAFRLMEQAISTFEKLPLPTIAAINGPALGAGFVLSLACDLRVGTSKAKMGIPVGRLGITLNQMFVKRIADLIGGSRTMDLVYTGRLLDASECCQLGLVNYMVPDDEDVDHFTLRLAKKVMEQSPASLLAVKRSVAYNKPALSFPWDTGTASSIDANDFPEGVRSFVEKRKPNFKGRG
;
A
#
# COMPACT_ATOMS: atom_id res chain seq x y z
N MET A 1 24.05 -12.64 2.92
CA MET A 1 22.89 -12.04 2.24
C MET A 1 21.96 -13.16 1.83
N ARG A 2 20.77 -13.23 2.40
CA ARG A 2 19.74 -14.18 1.99
C ARG A 2 18.84 -13.47 0.97
N VAL A 3 18.70 -14.03 -0.21
CA VAL A 3 17.78 -13.53 -1.25
C VAL A 3 16.71 -14.59 -1.44
N THR A 4 15.47 -14.27 -1.11
CA THR A 4 14.31 -15.10 -1.44
C THR A 4 13.61 -14.43 -2.61
N ILE A 5 13.58 -15.10 -3.76
CA ILE A 5 12.84 -14.68 -4.93
C ILE A 5 11.63 -15.58 -4.97
N SER A 6 10.44 -15.00 -4.93
CA SER A 6 9.19 -15.72 -5.16
C SER A 6 9.16 -16.33 -6.57
N GLN A 7 8.29 -17.31 -6.79
CA GLN A 7 8.11 -17.91 -8.11
C GLN A 7 7.83 -16.80 -9.13
N VAL A 8 8.64 -16.78 -10.18
CA VAL A 8 8.56 -15.76 -11.24
C VAL A 8 7.23 -15.96 -11.97
N GLU A 9 6.24 -15.14 -11.70
CA GLU A 9 5.21 -14.90 -12.70
C GLU A 9 5.92 -14.27 -13.92
N ALA A 10 5.55 -14.67 -15.14
CA ALA A 10 6.24 -14.30 -16.37
C ALA A 10 6.47 -12.78 -16.54
N ASP A 11 5.87 -11.95 -15.68
CA ASP A 11 5.75 -10.51 -15.83
C ASP A 11 6.06 -9.68 -14.58
N GLY A 12 6.23 -10.27 -13.39
CA GLY A 12 6.49 -9.53 -12.13
C GLY A 12 6.87 -10.42 -10.97
N LYS A 13 7.47 -9.84 -9.92
CA LYS A 13 7.90 -10.57 -8.71
C LYS A 13 8.00 -9.66 -7.50
N ILE A 14 7.89 -10.26 -6.32
CA ILE A 14 8.28 -9.65 -5.05
C ILE A 14 9.65 -10.20 -4.65
N ILE A 15 10.59 -9.33 -4.31
CA ILE A 15 11.95 -9.72 -3.93
C ILE A 15 12.17 -9.37 -2.48
N LEU A 16 12.57 -10.34 -1.67
CA LEU A 16 13.08 -10.14 -0.32
C LEU A 16 14.59 -10.27 -0.32
N GLN A 17 15.29 -9.24 0.17
CA GLN A 17 16.72 -9.24 0.41
C GLN A 17 16.99 -8.97 1.88
N GLU A 18 17.73 -9.85 2.55
CA GLU A 18 18.07 -9.71 3.96
C GLU A 18 19.58 -9.60 4.15
N SER A 19 20.01 -8.56 4.81
CA SER A 19 21.42 -8.31 5.12
C SER A 19 21.56 -7.32 6.28
N ALA A 20 22.53 -7.53 7.15
CA ALA A 20 22.94 -6.58 8.19
C ALA A 20 21.77 -5.99 9.03
N GLY A 21 20.80 -6.82 9.39
CA GLY A 21 19.63 -6.40 10.18
C GLY A 21 18.50 -5.74 9.37
N LEU A 22 18.63 -5.65 8.07
CA LEU A 22 17.62 -5.08 7.16
C LEU A 22 16.94 -6.20 6.38
N ALA A 23 15.61 -6.06 6.20
CA ALA A 23 14.82 -6.76 5.19
C ALA A 23 14.33 -5.75 4.18
N ILE A 24 14.74 -5.87 2.92
CA ILE A 24 14.30 -4.99 1.82
C ILE A 24 13.34 -5.79 0.93
N VAL A 25 12.09 -5.35 0.89
CA VAL A 25 11.05 -5.92 0.05
C VAL A 25 10.85 -5.01 -1.15
N THR A 26 11.08 -5.55 -2.35
CA THR A 26 10.97 -4.79 -3.61
C THR A 26 9.84 -5.34 -4.47
N ILE A 27 8.89 -4.47 -4.83
CA ILE A 27 7.86 -4.75 -5.83
C ILE A 27 8.49 -4.52 -7.20
N GLN A 28 8.64 -5.58 -8.01
CA GLN A 28 9.34 -5.48 -9.28
C GLN A 28 8.45 -5.89 -10.45
N ARG A 29 7.78 -4.91 -11.05
CA ARG A 29 7.01 -5.02 -12.29
C ARG A 29 7.00 -3.68 -13.03
N PRO A 30 8.18 -3.13 -13.35
CA PRO A 30 8.29 -1.72 -13.76
C PRO A 30 7.59 -1.40 -15.10
N ARG A 31 7.44 -2.38 -16.00
CA ARG A 31 6.71 -2.20 -17.27
C ARG A 31 5.24 -1.87 -17.07
N LEU A 32 4.66 -2.31 -15.96
CA LEU A 32 3.26 -2.06 -15.54
C LEU A 32 3.18 -1.19 -14.27
N LYS A 33 4.15 -0.28 -14.10
CA LYS A 33 4.18 0.68 -12.97
C LYS A 33 4.08 0.02 -11.60
N ASN A 34 4.69 -1.16 -11.46
CA ASN A 34 4.64 -2.00 -10.27
C ASN A 34 3.19 -2.33 -9.81
N ALA A 35 2.25 -2.46 -10.77
CA ALA A 35 0.92 -3.00 -10.49
C ALA A 35 1.05 -4.44 -9.96
N ILE A 36 0.29 -4.77 -8.92
CA ILE A 36 0.38 -6.03 -8.19
C ILE A 36 -0.76 -6.95 -8.63
N THR A 37 -0.44 -8.17 -9.09
CA THR A 37 -1.41 -9.23 -9.37
C THR A 37 -1.88 -9.90 -8.09
N SER A 38 -2.94 -10.72 -8.17
CA SER A 38 -3.41 -11.53 -7.05
C SER A 38 -2.34 -12.50 -6.53
N GLY A 39 -1.53 -13.07 -7.45
CA GLY A 39 -0.37 -13.90 -7.11
C GLY A 39 0.68 -13.11 -6.32
N MET A 40 1.05 -11.91 -6.80
CA MET A 40 2.00 -11.04 -6.11
C MET A 40 1.48 -10.54 -4.75
N TRP A 41 0.16 -10.31 -4.57
CA TRP A 41 -0.41 -9.99 -3.26
C TRP A 41 -0.24 -11.15 -2.28
N ARG A 42 -0.45 -12.39 -2.75
CA ARG A 42 -0.21 -13.60 -1.93
C ARG A 42 1.25 -13.71 -1.51
N GLU A 43 2.17 -13.55 -2.46
CA GLU A 43 3.62 -13.54 -2.20
C GLU A 43 4.04 -12.47 -1.20
N LEU A 44 3.49 -11.25 -1.34
CA LEU A 44 3.76 -10.15 -0.42
C LEU A 44 3.32 -10.50 1.01
N ALA A 45 2.14 -11.14 1.17
CA ALA A 45 1.67 -11.62 2.47
C ALA A 45 2.57 -12.73 3.04
N GLU A 46 3.02 -13.65 2.23
CA GLU A 46 3.95 -14.72 2.64
C GLU A 46 5.29 -14.16 3.09
N ILE A 47 5.88 -13.26 2.31
CA ILE A 47 7.13 -12.56 2.68
C ILE A 47 6.95 -11.81 4.00
N GLY A 48 5.84 -11.11 4.19
CA GLY A 48 5.56 -10.42 5.45
C GLY A 48 5.50 -11.35 6.66
N ARG A 49 5.04 -12.61 6.48
CA ARG A 49 5.05 -13.62 7.56
C ARG A 49 6.45 -14.19 7.81
N LEU A 50 7.28 -14.36 6.77
CA LEU A 50 8.62 -14.91 6.87
C LEU A 50 9.63 -13.95 7.51
N ILE A 51 9.48 -12.64 7.30
CA ILE A 51 10.43 -11.63 7.82
C ILE A 51 10.68 -11.76 9.34
N PRO A 52 9.66 -11.91 10.22
CA PRO A 52 9.87 -12.02 11.66
C PRO A 52 10.55 -13.33 12.09
N GLU A 53 10.62 -14.36 11.24
CA GLU A 53 11.29 -15.62 11.53
C GLU A 53 12.82 -15.48 11.56
N ASN A 54 13.35 -14.42 10.93
CA ASN A 54 14.76 -14.09 11.01
C ASN A 54 15.03 -13.18 12.23
N PRO A 55 15.59 -13.72 13.33
CA PRO A 55 15.80 -12.95 14.55
C PRO A 55 16.83 -11.82 14.41
N LYS A 56 17.59 -11.79 13.32
CA LYS A 56 18.56 -10.73 13.02
C LYS A 56 17.92 -9.52 12.38
N THR A 57 16.72 -9.66 11.81
CA THR A 57 16.02 -8.53 11.14
C THR A 57 15.54 -7.53 12.18
N ARG A 58 15.87 -6.26 11.97
CA ARG A 58 15.61 -5.14 12.86
C ARG A 58 14.67 -4.09 12.24
N VAL A 59 14.74 -3.91 10.94
CA VAL A 59 13.96 -2.92 10.18
C VAL A 59 13.58 -3.50 8.83
N VAL A 60 12.38 -3.16 8.35
CA VAL A 60 11.87 -3.55 7.04
C VAL A 60 11.74 -2.31 6.16
N ILE A 61 12.26 -2.38 4.95
CA ILE A 61 12.07 -1.36 3.91
C ILE A 61 11.20 -1.97 2.81
N LEU A 62 10.10 -1.30 2.47
CA LEU A 62 9.25 -1.64 1.33
C LEU A 62 9.44 -0.58 0.24
N ARG A 63 9.75 -1.01 -0.98
CA ARG A 63 9.96 -0.11 -2.11
C ARG A 63 9.43 -0.68 -3.42
N GLY A 64 9.21 0.19 -4.38
CA GLY A 64 9.00 -0.19 -5.76
C GLY A 64 10.31 -0.17 -6.56
N SER A 65 10.36 -0.92 -7.65
CA SER A 65 11.48 -0.87 -8.58
C SER A 65 11.39 0.36 -9.49
N LYS A 66 12.53 0.93 -9.88
CA LYS A 66 12.66 2.14 -10.71
C LYS A 66 11.94 3.35 -10.07
N ASP A 67 11.43 4.27 -10.90
CA ASP A 67 10.78 5.53 -10.48
C ASP A 67 9.28 5.36 -10.18
N GLN A 68 8.88 4.25 -9.60
CA GLN A 68 7.48 3.94 -9.24
C GLN A 68 7.45 3.20 -7.90
N PHE A 69 6.60 3.62 -6.99
CA PHE A 69 6.34 2.79 -5.82
C PHE A 69 5.40 1.63 -6.22
N CYS A 70 4.13 1.94 -6.44
CA CYS A 70 3.12 0.96 -6.85
C CYS A 70 1.85 1.66 -7.36
N SER A 71 1.36 1.27 -8.53
CA SER A 71 0.11 1.82 -9.10
C SER A 71 -1.17 1.15 -8.57
N GLY A 72 -1.06 0.21 -7.64
CA GLY A 72 -2.17 -0.55 -7.08
C GLY A 72 -2.30 -1.95 -7.68
N SER A 73 -3.49 -2.54 -7.59
CA SER A 73 -3.77 -3.85 -8.17
C SER A 73 -3.84 -3.79 -9.70
N ASP A 74 -3.56 -4.91 -10.36
CA ASP A 74 -3.63 -5.01 -11.81
C ASP A 74 -5.08 -5.00 -12.31
N LEU A 75 -5.53 -3.86 -12.82
CA LEU A 75 -6.89 -3.68 -13.35
C LEU A 75 -7.17 -4.52 -14.61
N LYS A 76 -6.13 -4.91 -15.35
CA LYS A 76 -6.30 -5.81 -16.49
C LYS A 76 -6.63 -7.23 -16.02
N GLU A 77 -6.00 -7.67 -14.94
CA GLU A 77 -6.35 -8.93 -14.29
C GLU A 77 -7.81 -8.89 -13.77
N PHE A 78 -8.20 -7.80 -13.07
CA PHE A 78 -9.57 -7.61 -12.61
C PHE A 78 -10.61 -7.65 -13.73
N SER A 79 -10.29 -7.14 -14.93
CA SER A 79 -11.22 -7.16 -16.07
C SER A 79 -11.60 -8.56 -16.56
N GLN A 80 -10.83 -9.56 -16.17
CA GLN A 80 -11.02 -10.97 -16.54
C GLN A 80 -11.66 -11.81 -15.43
N MET A 81 -11.83 -11.23 -14.24
CA MET A 81 -12.36 -11.90 -13.07
C MET A 81 -13.90 -11.91 -13.03
N SER A 82 -14.46 -12.98 -12.53
CA SER A 82 -15.81 -12.98 -11.99
C SER A 82 -15.87 -12.13 -10.71
N ILE A 83 -17.06 -11.77 -10.28
CA ILE A 83 -17.30 -11.04 -9.03
C ILE A 83 -16.68 -11.76 -7.82
N ASN A 84 -16.81 -13.08 -7.75
CA ASN A 84 -16.28 -13.88 -6.64
C ASN A 84 -14.74 -13.88 -6.63
N GLU A 85 -14.12 -14.01 -7.80
CA GLU A 85 -12.65 -13.91 -7.93
C GLU A 85 -12.15 -12.53 -7.55
N ALA A 86 -12.85 -11.48 -7.94
CA ALA A 86 -12.53 -10.11 -7.55
C ALA A 86 -12.61 -9.93 -6.02
N HIS A 87 -13.64 -10.44 -5.36
CA HIS A 87 -13.73 -10.43 -3.89
C HIS A 87 -12.54 -11.15 -3.25
N GLU A 88 -12.16 -12.31 -3.76
CA GLU A 88 -11.00 -13.04 -3.25
C GLU A 88 -9.69 -12.25 -3.46
N ALA A 89 -9.51 -11.62 -4.61
CA ALA A 89 -8.35 -10.76 -4.88
C ALA A 89 -8.27 -9.57 -3.91
N PHE A 90 -9.41 -8.94 -3.58
CA PHE A 90 -9.48 -7.89 -2.55
C PHE A 90 -9.14 -8.42 -1.16
N ARG A 91 -9.57 -9.64 -0.83
CA ARG A 91 -9.23 -10.29 0.45
C ARG A 91 -7.72 -10.56 0.55
N LEU A 92 -7.09 -11.06 -0.50
CA LEU A 92 -5.65 -11.29 -0.57
C LEU A 92 -4.87 -9.98 -0.41
N MET A 93 -5.31 -8.93 -1.09
CA MET A 93 -4.74 -7.59 -0.99
C MET A 93 -4.81 -7.05 0.44
N GLU A 94 -5.99 -7.10 1.09
CA GLU A 94 -6.13 -6.65 2.49
C GLU A 94 -5.26 -7.49 3.42
N GLN A 95 -5.18 -8.80 3.20
CA GLN A 95 -4.32 -9.68 3.98
C GLN A 95 -2.84 -9.29 3.88
N ALA A 96 -2.35 -8.98 2.68
CA ALA A 96 -0.98 -8.53 2.48
C ALA A 96 -0.71 -7.21 3.19
N ILE A 97 -1.58 -6.21 2.99
CA ILE A 97 -1.47 -4.89 3.61
C ILE A 97 -1.49 -5.00 5.14
N SER A 98 -2.46 -5.75 5.69
CA SER A 98 -2.59 -5.98 7.13
C SER A 98 -1.39 -6.74 7.72
N THR A 99 -0.76 -7.63 6.95
CA THR A 99 0.46 -8.33 7.38
C THR A 99 1.61 -7.35 7.59
N PHE A 100 1.82 -6.40 6.66
CA PHE A 100 2.85 -5.38 6.82
C PHE A 100 2.54 -4.41 7.96
N GLU A 101 1.28 -3.99 8.12
CA GLU A 101 0.85 -3.13 9.23
C GLU A 101 1.13 -3.76 10.61
N LYS A 102 0.95 -5.08 10.72
CA LYS A 102 1.11 -5.84 11.97
C LYS A 102 2.51 -6.40 12.21
N LEU A 103 3.47 -6.14 11.31
CA LEU A 103 4.85 -6.58 11.54
C LEU A 103 5.37 -6.09 12.91
N PRO A 104 5.97 -6.97 13.73
CA PRO A 104 6.51 -6.60 15.03
C PRO A 104 7.86 -5.85 14.93
N LEU A 105 8.12 -5.25 13.78
CA LEU A 105 9.35 -4.55 13.41
C LEU A 105 9.00 -3.17 12.83
N PRO A 106 9.86 -2.16 12.99
CA PRO A 106 9.74 -0.91 12.25
C PRO A 106 9.73 -1.13 10.74
N THR A 107 8.80 -0.44 10.06
CA THR A 107 8.62 -0.53 8.62
C THR A 107 8.74 0.85 7.97
N ILE A 108 9.46 0.95 6.85
CA ILE A 108 9.68 2.19 6.10
C ILE A 108 9.28 1.97 4.65
N ALA A 109 8.33 2.74 4.13
CA ALA A 109 8.03 2.79 2.70
C ALA A 109 8.92 3.84 2.02
N ALA A 110 9.68 3.43 1.00
CA ALA A 110 10.48 4.32 0.15
C ALA A 110 9.69 4.64 -1.14
N ILE A 111 9.14 5.85 -1.21
CA ILE A 111 8.20 6.28 -2.26
C ILE A 111 8.97 7.15 -3.27
N ASN A 112 9.57 6.49 -4.25
CA ASN A 112 10.36 7.11 -5.31
C ASN A 112 9.54 7.61 -6.51
N GLY A 113 8.22 7.55 -6.45
CA GLY A 113 7.28 7.97 -7.49
C GLY A 113 5.85 7.66 -7.10
N PRO A 114 4.92 7.49 -8.05
CA PRO A 114 3.52 7.26 -7.76
C PRO A 114 3.23 6.04 -6.87
N ALA A 115 2.41 6.28 -5.83
CA ALA A 115 1.80 5.30 -4.93
C ALA A 115 0.28 5.47 -5.01
N LEU A 116 -0.41 4.64 -5.81
CA LEU A 116 -1.81 4.85 -6.16
C LEU A 116 -2.70 3.66 -5.78
N GLY A 117 -3.98 3.91 -5.48
CA GLY A 117 -4.95 2.86 -5.17
C GLY A 117 -4.47 1.99 -4.00
N ALA A 118 -4.42 0.67 -4.20
CA ALA A 118 -3.91 -0.27 -3.21
C ALA A 118 -2.43 -0.03 -2.86
N GLY A 119 -1.62 0.48 -3.79
CA GLY A 119 -0.23 0.89 -3.54
C GLY A 119 -0.13 2.06 -2.57
N PHE A 120 -1.05 3.02 -2.64
CA PHE A 120 -1.17 4.09 -1.66
C PHE A 120 -1.46 3.49 -0.27
N VAL A 121 -2.49 2.66 -0.14
CA VAL A 121 -2.87 2.06 1.15
C VAL A 121 -1.77 1.16 1.71
N LEU A 122 -1.06 0.42 0.85
CA LEU A 122 0.11 -0.38 1.25
C LEU A 122 1.23 0.49 1.83
N SER A 123 1.48 1.67 1.25
CA SER A 123 2.45 2.62 1.81
C SER A 123 2.04 3.14 3.18
N LEU A 124 0.73 3.32 3.43
CA LEU A 124 0.19 3.76 4.72
C LEU A 124 0.23 2.67 5.80
N ALA A 125 0.33 1.40 5.40
CA ALA A 125 0.52 0.28 6.33
C ALA A 125 1.95 0.23 6.91
N CYS A 126 2.91 0.95 6.32
CA CYS A 126 4.23 1.12 6.91
C CYS A 126 4.21 2.21 8.00
N ASP A 127 5.12 2.10 8.98
CA ASP A 127 5.21 3.07 10.09
C ASP A 127 5.68 4.44 9.60
N LEU A 128 6.70 4.46 8.75
CA LEU A 128 7.29 5.67 8.17
C LEU A 128 7.25 5.63 6.64
N ARG A 129 7.18 6.80 6.04
CA ARG A 129 7.20 7.00 4.58
C ARG A 129 8.26 8.05 4.24
N VAL A 130 9.17 7.67 3.35
CA VAL A 130 10.18 8.54 2.74
C VAL A 130 9.74 8.81 1.31
N GLY A 131 9.59 10.06 0.91
CA GLY A 131 9.13 10.46 -0.43
C GLY A 131 10.15 11.31 -1.17
N THR A 132 10.16 11.21 -2.49
CA THR A 132 10.90 12.11 -3.38
C THR A 132 9.97 13.19 -3.94
N SER A 133 10.50 14.21 -4.60
CA SER A 133 9.71 15.21 -5.33
C SER A 133 8.82 14.64 -6.43
N LYS A 134 9.09 13.39 -6.88
CA LYS A 134 8.26 12.64 -7.84
C LYS A 134 7.08 11.92 -7.21
N ALA A 135 6.95 11.89 -5.88
CA ALA A 135 5.87 11.19 -5.19
C ALA A 135 4.51 11.78 -5.58
N LYS A 136 3.59 10.89 -5.92
CA LYS A 136 2.16 11.21 -6.12
C LYS A 136 1.35 10.16 -5.39
N MET A 137 0.43 10.58 -4.53
CA MET A 137 -0.35 9.65 -3.70
C MET A 137 -1.84 9.89 -3.89
N GLY A 138 -2.63 8.82 -3.85
CA GLY A 138 -4.08 8.94 -3.94
C GLY A 138 -4.80 7.63 -4.25
N ILE A 139 -6.14 7.67 -4.14
CA ILE A 139 -6.97 6.48 -4.27
C ILE A 139 -8.22 6.77 -5.13
N PRO A 140 -8.09 6.89 -6.46
CA PRO A 140 -9.18 7.29 -7.37
C PRO A 140 -10.17 6.15 -7.66
N VAL A 141 -10.65 5.47 -6.61
CA VAL A 141 -11.48 4.25 -6.70
C VAL A 141 -12.91 4.51 -7.14
N GLY A 142 -13.44 5.71 -6.93
CA GLY A 142 -14.80 6.06 -7.35
C GLY A 142 -15.03 5.92 -8.86
N ARG A 143 -13.98 6.08 -9.65
CA ARG A 143 -14.03 5.88 -11.11
C ARG A 143 -14.09 4.41 -11.52
N LEU A 144 -13.83 3.50 -10.58
CA LEU A 144 -13.80 2.06 -10.81
C LEU A 144 -14.98 1.33 -10.15
N GLY A 145 -15.93 2.05 -9.52
CA GLY A 145 -17.02 1.42 -8.78
C GLY A 145 -16.55 0.58 -7.58
N ILE A 146 -15.33 0.85 -7.07
CA ILE A 146 -14.79 0.13 -5.92
C ILE A 146 -15.32 0.80 -4.65
N THR A 147 -15.98 0.03 -3.81
CA THR A 147 -16.39 0.43 -2.47
C THR A 147 -15.25 0.09 -1.50
N LEU A 148 -14.58 1.11 -0.99
CA LEU A 148 -13.50 0.90 -0.02
C LEU A 148 -14.06 0.31 1.26
N ASN A 149 -13.46 -0.78 1.73
CA ASN A 149 -13.79 -1.32 3.03
C ASN A 149 -13.32 -0.37 4.16
N GLN A 150 -13.87 -0.58 5.35
CA GLN A 150 -13.62 0.26 6.52
C GLN A 150 -12.11 0.34 6.87
N MET A 151 -11.35 -0.73 6.69
CA MET A 151 -9.92 -0.76 7.02
C MET A 151 -9.09 0.13 6.09
N PHE A 152 -9.43 0.17 4.79
CA PHE A 152 -8.76 1.08 3.84
C PHE A 152 -9.03 2.54 4.19
N VAL A 153 -10.30 2.88 4.42
CA VAL A 153 -10.71 4.25 4.79
C VAL A 153 -10.06 4.66 6.10
N LYS A 154 -10.06 3.76 7.09
CA LYS A 154 -9.46 4.03 8.40
C LYS A 154 -7.97 4.37 8.31
N ARG A 155 -7.18 3.63 7.55
CA ARG A 155 -5.74 3.92 7.38
C ARG A 155 -5.49 5.33 6.86
N ILE A 156 -6.33 5.80 5.94
CA ILE A 156 -6.23 7.16 5.40
C ILE A 156 -6.68 8.18 6.45
N ALA A 157 -7.85 7.96 7.04
CA ALA A 157 -8.47 8.88 8.01
C ALA A 157 -7.65 9.05 9.30
N ASP A 158 -6.95 8.02 9.74
CA ASP A 158 -6.05 8.09 10.89
C ASP A 158 -4.87 9.06 10.66
N LEU A 159 -4.48 9.28 9.42
CA LEU A 159 -3.36 10.18 9.07
C LEU A 159 -3.82 11.59 8.70
N ILE A 160 -4.88 11.73 7.90
CA ILE A 160 -5.27 13.04 7.35
C ILE A 160 -6.62 13.56 7.85
N GLY A 161 -7.30 12.76 8.66
CA GLY A 161 -8.65 13.09 9.17
C GLY A 161 -9.77 12.80 8.19
N GLY A 162 -11.01 12.70 8.69
CA GLY A 162 -12.17 12.26 7.90
C GLY A 162 -12.51 13.17 6.72
N SER A 163 -12.54 14.49 6.93
CA SER A 163 -12.92 15.45 5.87
C SER A 163 -11.96 15.40 4.67
N ARG A 164 -10.64 15.36 4.92
CA ARG A 164 -9.63 15.26 3.85
C ARG A 164 -9.66 13.90 3.16
N THR A 165 -10.00 12.84 3.90
CA THR A 165 -10.22 11.51 3.32
C THR A 165 -11.40 11.52 2.35
N MET A 166 -12.52 12.14 2.74
CA MET A 166 -13.69 12.30 1.85
C MET A 166 -13.35 13.13 0.61
N ASP A 167 -12.66 14.28 0.76
CA ASP A 167 -12.19 15.07 -0.37
C ASP A 167 -11.37 14.24 -1.35
N LEU A 168 -10.36 13.52 -0.84
CA LEU A 168 -9.47 12.69 -1.66
C LEU A 168 -10.22 11.60 -2.43
N VAL A 169 -11.15 10.90 -1.75
CA VAL A 169 -11.89 9.78 -2.35
C VAL A 169 -13.00 10.28 -3.29
N TYR A 170 -13.77 11.31 -2.90
CA TYR A 170 -14.90 11.82 -3.70
C TYR A 170 -14.43 12.48 -5.00
N THR A 171 -13.34 13.25 -4.93
CA THR A 171 -12.78 13.94 -6.10
C THR A 171 -11.90 13.03 -6.96
N GLY A 172 -11.34 11.96 -6.36
CA GLY A 172 -10.37 11.09 -7.01
C GLY A 172 -9.09 11.82 -7.42
N ARG A 173 -8.79 12.98 -6.78
CA ARG A 173 -7.57 13.75 -7.05
C ARG A 173 -6.33 13.01 -6.55
N LEU A 174 -5.21 13.37 -7.10
CA LEU A 174 -3.91 12.90 -6.65
C LEU A 174 -3.18 14.04 -5.95
N LEU A 175 -2.58 13.72 -4.82
CA LEU A 175 -1.73 14.62 -4.04
C LEU A 175 -0.33 14.60 -4.62
N ASP A 176 0.28 15.76 -4.78
CA ASP A 176 1.71 15.87 -5.10
C ASP A 176 2.58 15.69 -3.85
N ALA A 177 3.91 15.71 -4.03
CA ALA A 177 4.86 15.49 -2.95
C ALA A 177 4.74 16.52 -1.82
N SER A 178 4.51 17.80 -2.16
CA SER A 178 4.34 18.89 -1.20
C SER A 178 3.07 18.70 -0.36
N GLU A 179 1.94 18.41 -1.01
CA GLU A 179 0.67 18.12 -0.34
C GLU A 179 0.79 16.89 0.57
N CYS A 180 1.48 15.83 0.10
CA CYS A 180 1.71 14.63 0.89
C CYS A 180 2.49 14.92 2.19
N CYS A 181 3.50 15.79 2.11
CA CYS A 181 4.27 16.22 3.26
C CYS A 181 3.43 17.07 4.22
N GLN A 182 2.70 18.06 3.71
CA GLN A 182 1.83 18.95 4.51
C GLN A 182 0.73 18.19 5.24
N LEU A 183 0.21 17.11 4.65
CA LEU A 183 -0.82 16.27 5.23
C LEU A 183 -0.27 15.17 6.15
N GLY A 184 1.06 15.05 6.31
CA GLY A 184 1.68 13.99 7.12
C GLY A 184 1.63 12.58 6.48
N LEU A 185 1.28 12.50 5.20
CA LEU A 185 1.34 11.24 4.45
C LEU A 185 2.78 10.83 4.14
N VAL A 186 3.70 11.77 4.06
CA VAL A 186 5.14 11.56 3.94
C VAL A 186 5.82 12.16 5.16
N ASN A 187 6.66 11.38 5.84
CA ASN A 187 7.38 11.81 7.06
C ASN A 187 8.70 12.52 6.73
N TYR A 188 9.34 12.14 5.64
CA TYR A 188 10.64 12.68 5.22
C TYR A 188 10.64 12.89 3.70
N MET A 189 11.00 14.08 3.28
CA MET A 189 11.30 14.38 1.88
C MET A 189 12.78 14.21 1.62
N VAL A 190 13.11 13.46 0.57
CA VAL A 190 14.48 13.30 0.11
C VAL A 190 14.88 14.54 -0.70
N PRO A 191 16.04 15.17 -0.42
CA PRO A 191 16.58 16.20 -1.27
C PRO A 191 16.72 15.75 -2.72
N ASP A 192 16.54 16.66 -3.69
CA ASP A 192 16.54 16.29 -5.12
C ASP A 192 17.91 15.79 -5.62
N ASP A 193 18.99 16.15 -4.93
CA ASP A 193 20.37 15.73 -5.19
C ASP A 193 20.77 14.42 -4.49
N GLU A 194 19.83 13.81 -3.75
CA GLU A 194 20.09 12.57 -3.04
C GLU A 194 19.24 11.40 -3.56
N ASP A 195 19.85 10.22 -3.55
CA ASP A 195 19.16 8.95 -3.89
C ASP A 195 18.26 8.48 -2.73
N VAL A 196 17.01 8.12 -3.07
CA VAL A 196 16.00 7.68 -2.08
C VAL A 196 16.43 6.43 -1.32
N ASP A 197 17.13 5.52 -1.97
CA ASP A 197 17.59 4.28 -1.32
C ASP A 197 18.68 4.63 -0.29
N HIS A 198 19.62 5.53 -0.63
CA HIS A 198 20.62 5.99 0.32
C HIS A 198 20.02 6.69 1.52
N PHE A 199 19.09 7.62 1.30
CA PHE A 199 18.38 8.30 2.38
C PHE A 199 17.66 7.30 3.29
N THR A 200 16.88 6.39 2.69
CA THR A 200 16.09 5.38 3.43
C THR A 200 17.00 4.44 4.23
N LEU A 201 18.13 4.03 3.68
CA LEU A 201 19.12 3.21 4.38
C LEU A 201 19.75 3.94 5.59
N ARG A 202 20.05 5.24 5.46
CA ARG A 202 20.54 6.04 6.60
C ARG A 202 19.47 6.14 7.69
N LEU A 203 18.20 6.38 7.32
CA LEU A 203 17.10 6.41 8.27
C LEU A 203 16.94 5.06 8.97
N ALA A 204 16.97 3.96 8.22
CA ALA A 204 16.87 2.61 8.77
C ALA A 204 18.01 2.31 9.76
N LYS A 205 19.25 2.74 9.47
CA LYS A 205 20.38 2.62 10.40
C LYS A 205 20.12 3.36 11.72
N LYS A 206 19.61 4.62 11.66
CA LYS A 206 19.23 5.37 12.87
C LYS A 206 18.15 4.67 13.69
N VAL A 207 17.17 4.03 13.03
CA VAL A 207 16.13 3.23 13.69
C VAL A 207 16.75 1.99 14.35
N MET A 208 17.68 1.32 13.70
CA MET A 208 18.37 0.14 14.26
C MET A 208 19.25 0.45 15.49
N GLU A 209 19.68 1.69 15.68
CA GLU A 209 20.43 2.12 16.86
C GLU A 209 19.54 2.17 18.12
N GLN A 210 18.21 2.20 17.95
CA GLN A 210 17.25 2.24 19.06
C GLN A 210 16.96 0.84 19.62
N SER A 211 16.50 0.78 20.87
CA SER A 211 16.08 -0.48 21.51
C SER A 211 14.90 -1.14 20.77
N PRO A 212 15.03 -2.41 20.32
CA PRO A 212 13.92 -3.10 19.67
C PRO A 212 12.67 -3.20 20.54
N ALA A 213 12.85 -3.44 21.83
CA ALA A 213 11.75 -3.54 22.78
C ALA A 213 10.98 -2.22 22.90
N SER A 214 11.71 -1.08 22.94
CA SER A 214 11.10 0.25 23.00
C SER A 214 10.33 0.56 21.71
N LEU A 215 10.90 0.28 20.54
CA LEU A 215 10.23 0.51 19.26
C LEU A 215 8.95 -0.34 19.13
N LEU A 216 9.01 -1.61 19.52
CA LEU A 216 7.84 -2.49 19.51
C LEU A 216 6.75 -2.03 20.50
N ALA A 217 7.14 -1.57 21.69
CA ALA A 217 6.20 -1.05 22.69
C ALA A 217 5.47 0.19 22.16
N VAL A 218 6.17 1.13 21.52
CA VAL A 218 5.57 2.33 20.89
C VAL A 218 4.61 1.92 19.78
N LYS A 219 5.03 1.02 18.86
CA LYS A 219 4.19 0.55 17.76
C LYS A 219 2.89 -0.10 18.27
N ARG A 220 2.97 -0.95 19.30
CA ARG A 220 1.79 -1.55 19.95
C ARG A 220 0.88 -0.52 20.60
N SER A 221 1.45 0.47 21.28
CA SER A 221 0.67 1.52 21.93
C SER A 221 -0.07 2.40 20.93
N VAL A 222 0.55 2.75 19.82
CA VAL A 222 -0.10 3.48 18.71
C VAL A 222 -1.24 2.65 18.10
N ALA A 223 -1.02 1.35 17.86
CA ALA A 223 -2.05 0.45 17.32
C ALA A 223 -3.24 0.28 18.29
N TYR A 224 -2.98 0.18 19.61
CA TYR A 224 -4.01 0.03 20.64
C TYR A 224 -4.94 1.27 20.72
N ASN A 225 -4.38 2.47 20.57
CA ASN A 225 -5.12 3.73 20.70
C ASN A 225 -5.91 4.13 19.44
N LYS A 226 -5.91 3.32 18.38
CA LYS A 226 -6.74 3.57 17.19
C LYS A 226 -8.20 3.18 17.47
N PRO A 227 -9.15 4.14 17.58
CA PRO A 227 -10.54 3.80 17.84
C PRO A 227 -11.12 2.97 16.68
N ALA A 228 -11.91 1.96 17.00
CA ALA A 228 -12.74 1.30 16.01
C ALA A 228 -13.87 2.24 15.61
N LEU A 229 -13.98 2.57 14.31
CA LEU A 229 -15.13 3.32 13.79
C LEU A 229 -16.30 2.35 13.67
N SER A 230 -17.37 2.57 14.44
CA SER A 230 -18.65 1.89 14.23
C SER A 230 -19.70 2.94 13.90
N PHE A 231 -20.50 2.68 12.84
CA PHE A 231 -21.60 3.55 12.45
C PHE A 231 -22.93 2.81 12.54
N PRO A 232 -24.05 3.48 12.92
CA PRO A 232 -25.36 2.86 13.05
C PRO A 232 -25.90 2.22 11.75
N TRP A 233 -25.38 2.62 10.60
CA TRP A 233 -25.71 2.06 9.27
C TRP A 233 -24.71 1.00 8.79
N ASP A 234 -23.81 0.54 9.67
CA ASP A 234 -22.89 -0.55 9.37
C ASP A 234 -23.67 -1.86 9.37
N THR A 235 -24.16 -2.26 8.21
CA THR A 235 -24.93 -3.51 8.01
C THR A 235 -24.05 -4.76 7.95
N GLY A 236 -22.84 -4.71 8.52
CA GLY A 236 -21.83 -5.80 8.47
C GLY A 236 -21.18 -5.91 7.09
N THR A 237 -19.96 -6.33 7.06
CA THR A 237 -19.13 -6.61 5.87
C THR A 237 -19.55 -5.88 4.58
N ALA A 238 -19.27 -4.56 4.51
CA ALA A 238 -19.38 -3.86 3.24
C ALA A 238 -18.50 -4.59 2.22
N SER A 239 -19.11 -5.08 1.17
CA SER A 239 -18.40 -5.66 0.03
C SER A 239 -17.36 -4.65 -0.45
N SER A 240 -16.14 -5.10 -0.75
CA SER A 240 -15.09 -4.22 -1.30
C SER A 240 -15.38 -3.74 -2.72
N ILE A 241 -16.42 -4.30 -3.34
CA ILE A 241 -16.85 -3.97 -4.70
C ILE A 241 -18.38 -3.96 -4.79
N ASP A 242 -18.91 -3.04 -5.59
CA ASP A 242 -20.32 -3.05 -5.97
C ASP A 242 -20.52 -3.97 -7.18
N ALA A 243 -21.57 -4.79 -7.17
CA ALA A 243 -21.82 -5.81 -8.20
C ALA A 243 -22.11 -5.22 -9.59
N ASN A 244 -22.64 -4.00 -9.67
CA ASN A 244 -22.99 -3.31 -10.92
C ASN A 244 -21.89 -2.35 -11.36
N ASP A 245 -21.45 -1.49 -10.44
CA ASP A 245 -20.51 -0.41 -10.75
C ASP A 245 -19.07 -0.90 -10.98
N PHE A 246 -18.63 -1.94 -10.26
CA PHE A 246 -17.27 -2.45 -10.41
C PHE A 246 -16.98 -3.01 -11.83
N PRO A 247 -17.82 -3.90 -12.40
CA PRO A 247 -17.58 -4.39 -13.76
C PRO A 247 -17.57 -3.27 -14.81
N GLU A 248 -18.47 -2.29 -14.69
CA GLU A 248 -18.50 -1.13 -15.59
C GLU A 248 -17.24 -0.25 -15.42
N GLY A 249 -16.85 0.04 -14.19
CA GLY A 249 -15.66 0.84 -13.90
C GLY A 249 -14.39 0.22 -14.46
N VAL A 250 -14.18 -1.07 -14.24
CA VAL A 250 -13.01 -1.80 -14.77
C VAL A 250 -13.05 -1.86 -16.29
N ARG A 251 -14.21 -2.16 -16.90
CA ARG A 251 -14.37 -2.19 -18.36
C ARG A 251 -14.06 -0.82 -18.97
N SER A 252 -14.63 0.25 -18.42
CA SER A 252 -14.42 1.61 -18.93
C SER A 252 -12.95 2.03 -18.86
N PHE A 253 -12.24 1.60 -17.80
CA PHE A 253 -10.81 1.85 -17.66
C PHE A 253 -9.99 1.15 -18.75
N VAL A 254 -10.27 -0.14 -19.02
CA VAL A 254 -9.59 -0.91 -20.06
C VAL A 254 -9.89 -0.33 -21.47
N GLU A 255 -11.15 0.07 -21.72
CA GLU A 255 -11.63 0.68 -22.96
C GLU A 255 -11.25 2.16 -23.11
N LYS A 256 -10.63 2.77 -22.07
CA LYS A 256 -10.22 4.20 -22.05
C LYS A 256 -11.37 5.18 -22.31
N ARG A 257 -12.58 4.87 -21.83
CA ARG A 257 -13.78 5.71 -21.90
C ARG A 257 -14.25 6.14 -20.51
N LYS A 258 -15.21 7.06 -20.46
CA LYS A 258 -15.89 7.40 -19.20
C LYS A 258 -16.83 6.26 -18.78
N PRO A 259 -16.87 5.89 -17.48
CA PRO A 259 -17.84 4.93 -16.97
C PRO A 259 -19.26 5.49 -17.04
N ASN A 260 -20.23 4.60 -17.25
CA ASN A 260 -21.67 4.91 -17.23
C ASN A 260 -22.33 4.18 -16.07
N PHE A 261 -22.16 4.70 -14.87
CA PHE A 261 -22.78 4.13 -13.67
C PHE A 261 -24.28 4.36 -13.67
N LYS A 262 -25.04 3.31 -13.37
CA LYS A 262 -26.52 3.38 -13.36
C LYS A 262 -27.10 3.83 -12.02
N GLY A 263 -26.24 4.20 -11.06
CA GLY A 263 -26.68 4.60 -9.73
C GLY A 263 -26.99 3.43 -8.81
N ARG A 264 -27.45 3.75 -7.60
CA ARG A 264 -27.85 2.74 -6.63
C ARG A 264 -29.06 1.97 -7.16
N GLY A 265 -28.87 0.66 -7.45
CA GLY A 265 -29.95 -0.28 -7.65
C GLY A 265 -30.59 -0.69 -6.34
#